data_5da12b66fdefd7e6557f45ede277424a
#
_entry.id   5da12b66fdefd7e6557f45ede277424a
#
_cell.length_a   1.000
_cell.length_b   1.000
_cell.length_c   1.000
_cell.angle_alpha   90.00
_cell.angle_beta   90.00
_cell.angle_gamma   90.00
#
_symmetry.space_group_name_H-M   'P 1'
#
loop_
_entity.id
_entity.type
_entity.pdbx_description
1 polymer ?
#
loop_
_entity_poly.entity_id
_entity_poly.type
_entity_poly.pdbx_seq_one_letter_code
_entity_poly.pdbx_strand_id
1 'polypeptide(L)'
;MTQVAVINLREIPPRTVVEGDIAFDRRRIGPVAGTDRIGVSWYDVPAGRRQMPVHVHGEEEEIFYVLAGGGLSWQKGEACAIGPGDTIVHRPNGPPHTLLAGDAGLTVLVFDSGSESSLCFLPRAGVMWAGPRWVPLDAPHPFRAE
;
A
#
# COMPACT_ATOMS: atom_id res chain seq x y z
N MET A 1 12.85 21.19 -25.68
CA MET A 1 13.73 20.69 -24.59
C MET A 1 12.86 19.89 -23.63
N THR A 2 13.20 18.64 -23.44
CA THR A 2 12.53 17.81 -22.41
C THR A 2 13.00 18.30 -21.05
N GLN A 3 12.10 18.90 -20.27
CA GLN A 3 12.43 19.38 -18.94
C GLN A 3 12.65 18.13 -18.06
N VAL A 4 13.82 17.98 -17.47
CA VAL A 4 14.09 16.95 -16.47
C VAL A 4 13.30 17.29 -15.22
N ALA A 5 12.38 16.44 -14.81
CA ALA A 5 11.64 16.61 -13.57
C ALA A 5 12.49 16.11 -12.39
N VAL A 6 12.82 17.01 -11.48
CA VAL A 6 13.43 16.68 -10.19
C VAL A 6 12.42 17.06 -9.10
N ILE A 7 11.97 16.07 -8.35
CA ILE A 7 10.91 16.25 -7.34
C ILE A 7 11.42 15.66 -6.02
N ASN A 8 11.38 16.48 -4.97
CA ASN A 8 11.64 16.01 -3.63
C ASN A 8 10.33 15.52 -2.99
N LEU A 9 10.23 14.23 -2.73
CA LEU A 9 9.04 13.62 -2.12
C LEU A 9 8.66 14.23 -0.77
N ARG A 10 9.64 14.71 0.01
CA ARG A 10 9.38 15.36 1.30
C ARG A 10 8.67 16.70 1.18
N GLU A 11 8.79 17.36 0.03
CA GLU A 11 8.15 18.66 -0.25
C GLU A 11 6.73 18.52 -0.78
N ILE A 12 6.31 17.30 -1.16
CA ILE A 12 4.94 17.03 -1.58
C ILE A 12 4.03 17.05 -0.33
N PRO A 13 2.93 17.85 -0.33
CA PRO A 13 1.98 17.84 0.78
C PRO A 13 1.44 16.42 1.01
N PRO A 14 1.43 15.92 2.26
CA PRO A 14 0.91 14.60 2.53
C PRO A 14 -0.61 14.53 2.44
N ARG A 15 -1.11 13.38 2.05
CA ARG A 15 -2.48 12.98 2.37
C ARG A 15 -2.45 12.23 3.69
N THR A 16 -3.08 12.80 4.70
CA THR A 16 -3.22 12.17 6.03
C THR A 16 -4.48 11.32 6.07
N VAL A 17 -4.36 10.10 6.58
CA VAL A 17 -5.46 9.17 6.85
C VAL A 17 -5.38 8.72 8.30
N VAL A 18 -6.51 8.76 9.01
CA VAL A 18 -6.68 8.19 10.35
C VAL A 18 -8.04 7.53 10.39
N GLU A 19 -8.07 6.20 10.46
CA GLU A 19 -9.30 5.41 10.48
C GLU A 19 -9.09 4.11 11.27
N GLY A 20 -9.72 4.02 12.43
CA GLY A 20 -9.53 2.88 13.35
C GLY A 20 -8.07 2.72 13.76
N ASP A 21 -7.48 1.55 13.48
CA ASP A 21 -6.07 1.25 13.74
C ASP A 21 -5.14 1.65 12.57
N ILE A 22 -5.69 2.18 11.48
CA ILE A 22 -4.96 2.65 10.32
C ILE A 22 -4.64 4.12 10.48
N ALA A 23 -3.38 4.50 10.36
CA ALA A 23 -2.98 5.90 10.27
C ALA A 23 -1.68 6.04 9.48
N PHE A 24 -1.64 7.02 8.59
CA PHE A 24 -0.45 7.34 7.84
C PHE A 24 -0.52 8.74 7.21
N ASP A 25 0.65 9.29 6.94
CA ASP A 25 0.85 10.37 6.00
C ASP A 25 1.45 9.79 4.71
N ARG A 26 0.81 10.03 3.57
CA ARG A 26 1.28 9.55 2.28
C ARG A 26 1.57 10.67 1.30
N ARG A 27 2.77 10.64 0.69
CA ARG A 27 3.16 11.52 -0.41
C ARG A 27 3.36 10.69 -1.67
N ARG A 28 2.72 11.05 -2.76
CA ARG A 28 2.79 10.33 -4.04
C ARG A 28 3.45 11.18 -5.12
N ILE A 29 4.42 10.59 -5.83
CA ILE A 29 5.08 11.29 -6.94
C ILE A 29 4.22 11.34 -8.20
N GLY A 30 3.43 10.31 -8.47
CA GLY A 30 2.67 10.15 -9.72
C GLY A 30 1.85 11.38 -10.11
N PRO A 31 0.97 11.90 -9.23
CA PRO A 31 0.15 13.07 -9.53
C PRO A 31 0.96 14.35 -9.83
N VAL A 32 2.19 14.44 -9.30
CA VAL A 32 3.05 15.62 -9.46
C VAL A 32 3.94 15.50 -10.71
N ALA A 33 4.44 14.30 -10.99
CA ALA A 33 5.37 14.03 -12.09
C ALA A 33 4.70 13.52 -13.37
N GLY A 34 3.42 13.17 -13.31
CA GLY A 34 2.70 12.58 -14.44
C GLY A 34 3.17 11.16 -14.78
N THR A 35 3.62 10.38 -13.79
CA THR A 35 3.96 8.96 -13.97
C THR A 35 2.70 8.12 -13.88
N ASP A 36 2.57 7.12 -14.75
CA ASP A 36 1.39 6.25 -14.86
C ASP A 36 1.70 4.75 -14.77
N ARG A 37 2.97 4.35 -14.94
CA ARG A 37 3.39 2.95 -14.95
C ARG A 37 4.01 2.48 -13.66
N ILE A 38 4.74 3.36 -12.99
CA ILE A 38 5.43 3.08 -11.73
C ILE A 38 5.04 4.17 -10.76
N GLY A 39 4.41 3.78 -9.66
CA GLY A 39 4.15 4.63 -8.52
C GLY A 39 5.35 4.66 -7.58
N VAL A 40 5.59 5.82 -6.98
CA VAL A 40 6.48 5.96 -5.83
C VAL A 40 5.74 6.74 -4.76
N SER A 41 5.64 6.15 -3.59
CA SER A 41 4.98 6.76 -2.43
C SER A 41 5.90 6.73 -1.22
N TRP A 42 5.89 7.82 -0.46
CA TRP A 42 6.49 7.89 0.86
C TRP A 42 5.36 7.76 1.89
N TYR A 43 5.51 6.85 2.84
CA TYR A 43 4.61 6.71 3.97
C TYR A 43 5.33 6.96 5.27
N ASP A 44 4.73 7.78 6.12
CA ASP A 44 5.05 7.91 7.53
C ASP A 44 3.89 7.32 8.35
N VAL A 45 4.14 6.24 9.06
CA VAL A 45 3.15 5.50 9.86
C VAL A 45 3.45 5.72 11.33
N PRO A 46 2.53 6.33 12.10
CA PRO A 46 2.73 6.55 13.53
C PRO A 46 2.88 5.24 14.31
N ALA A 47 3.53 5.31 15.49
CA ALA A 47 3.74 4.17 16.37
C ALA A 47 2.44 3.39 16.65
N GLY A 48 2.52 2.07 16.57
CA GLY A 48 1.41 1.15 16.82
C GLY A 48 0.28 1.16 15.79
N ARG A 49 0.45 1.88 14.68
CA ARG A 49 -0.56 1.98 13.62
C ARG A 49 -0.24 1.08 12.44
N ARG A 50 -1.27 0.70 11.70
CA ARG A 50 -1.14 0.00 10.42
C ARG A 50 -1.03 0.98 9.27
N GLN A 51 -0.22 0.61 8.29
CA GLN A 51 -0.06 1.38 7.06
C GLN A 51 -1.31 1.30 6.17
N MET A 52 -1.93 0.13 6.06
CA MET A 52 -3.14 -0.13 5.26
C MET A 52 -3.96 -1.25 5.90
N PRO A 53 -5.23 -1.42 5.56
CA PRO A 53 -5.95 -2.66 5.85
C PRO A 53 -5.22 -3.87 5.31
N VAL A 54 -5.50 -5.05 5.84
CA VAL A 54 -5.00 -6.30 5.22
C VAL A 54 -5.59 -6.41 3.82
N HIS A 55 -4.72 -6.46 2.81
CA HIS A 55 -5.11 -6.43 1.41
C HIS A 55 -4.19 -7.29 0.53
N VAL A 56 -4.62 -7.52 -0.69
CA VAL A 56 -3.84 -8.13 -1.77
C VAL A 56 -4.24 -7.53 -3.10
N HIS A 57 -3.24 -7.24 -3.93
CA HIS A 57 -3.45 -6.74 -5.29
C HIS A 57 -3.55 -7.89 -6.30
N GLY A 58 -4.46 -7.75 -7.27
CA GLY A 58 -4.63 -8.73 -8.34
C GLY A 58 -3.54 -8.66 -9.39
N GLU A 59 -3.08 -7.47 -9.73
CA GLU A 59 -2.11 -7.25 -10.82
C GLU A 59 -0.87 -6.46 -10.40
N GLU A 60 -0.94 -5.71 -9.30
CA GLU A 60 0.16 -4.88 -8.86
C GLU A 60 1.22 -5.68 -8.11
N GLU A 61 2.47 -5.41 -8.45
CA GLU A 61 3.62 -5.75 -7.61
C GLU A 61 4.00 -4.52 -6.79
N GLU A 62 4.23 -4.74 -5.50
CA GLU A 62 4.66 -3.68 -4.58
C GLU A 62 6.00 -4.05 -3.95
N ILE A 63 6.89 -3.07 -3.88
CA ILE A 63 8.17 -3.18 -3.17
C ILE A 63 8.21 -2.09 -2.12
N PHE A 64 8.34 -2.48 -0.86
CA PHE A 64 8.52 -1.57 0.26
C PHE A 64 9.98 -1.56 0.66
N TYR A 65 10.54 -0.38 0.87
CA TYR A 65 11.87 -0.19 1.41
C TYR A 65 11.79 0.61 2.70
N VAL A 66 12.27 0.04 3.80
CA VAL A 66 12.25 0.69 5.12
C VAL A 66 13.34 1.72 5.21
N LEU A 67 12.97 2.99 5.40
CA LEU A 67 13.88 4.11 5.55
C LEU A 67 14.26 4.38 7.01
N ALA A 68 13.26 4.33 7.90
CA ALA A 68 13.44 4.66 9.31
C ALA A 68 12.37 3.98 10.17
N GLY A 69 12.64 3.91 11.48
CA GLY A 69 11.75 3.23 12.42
C GLY A 69 11.83 1.73 12.27
N GLY A 70 10.69 1.06 12.42
CA GLY A 70 10.59 -0.39 12.28
C GLY A 70 9.22 -0.89 12.69
N GLY A 71 9.04 -2.18 12.66
CA GLY A 71 7.76 -2.79 12.99
C GLY A 71 7.65 -4.23 12.53
N LEU A 72 6.47 -4.61 12.06
CA LEU A 72 6.18 -5.95 11.57
C LEU A 72 5.62 -5.90 10.14
N SER A 73 6.14 -6.75 9.27
CA SER A 73 5.49 -7.15 8.03
C SER A 73 4.64 -8.38 8.33
N TRP A 74 3.31 -8.22 8.25
CA TRP A 74 2.37 -9.31 8.44
C TRP A 74 1.89 -9.84 7.10
N GLN A 75 2.01 -11.15 6.90
CA GLN A 75 1.56 -11.83 5.67
C GLN A 75 0.91 -13.16 6.04
N LYS A 76 -0.38 -13.32 5.70
CA LYS A 76 -1.15 -14.58 5.87
C LYS A 76 -1.01 -15.24 7.25
N GLY A 77 -0.98 -14.45 8.33
CA GLY A 77 -0.88 -14.99 9.70
C GLY A 77 0.53 -15.07 10.26
N GLU A 78 1.56 -14.85 9.45
CA GLU A 78 2.95 -14.76 9.89
C GLU A 78 3.40 -13.30 9.99
N ALA A 79 4.25 -13.00 10.95
CA ALA A 79 4.81 -11.67 11.15
C ALA A 79 6.34 -11.75 11.22
N CYS A 80 7.00 -10.92 10.40
CA CYS A 80 8.43 -10.73 10.43
C CYS A 80 8.76 -9.34 10.94
N ALA A 81 9.73 -9.21 11.83
CA ALA A 81 10.28 -7.92 12.21
C ALA A 81 11.00 -7.27 11.02
N ILE A 82 10.79 -5.96 10.86
CA ILE A 82 11.41 -5.15 9.82
C ILE A 82 12.05 -3.90 10.41
N GLY A 83 13.14 -3.45 9.80
CA GLY A 83 13.89 -2.27 10.18
C GLY A 83 14.58 -1.60 8.97
N PRO A 84 15.31 -0.50 9.19
CA PRO A 84 15.95 0.26 8.12
C PRO A 84 16.84 -0.59 7.22
N GLY A 85 16.64 -0.46 5.90
CA GLY A 85 17.34 -1.24 4.88
C GLY A 85 16.61 -2.51 4.44
N ASP A 86 15.62 -2.98 5.19
CA ASP A 86 14.82 -4.13 4.77
C ASP A 86 13.94 -3.79 3.57
N THR A 87 13.81 -4.78 2.70
CA THR A 87 12.96 -4.71 1.51
C THR A 87 11.91 -5.81 1.56
N ILE A 88 10.65 -5.44 1.42
CA ILE A 88 9.51 -6.35 1.41
C ILE A 88 8.91 -6.35 0.00
N VAL A 89 8.69 -7.52 -0.57
CA VAL A 89 8.11 -7.68 -1.92
C VAL A 89 6.76 -8.37 -1.80
N HIS A 90 5.73 -7.72 -2.33
CA HIS A 90 4.39 -8.29 -2.47
C HIS A 90 4.09 -8.49 -3.94
N ARG A 91 3.92 -9.75 -4.35
CA ARG A 91 3.61 -10.12 -5.73
C ARG A 91 2.11 -10.07 -5.98
N PRO A 92 1.70 -9.87 -7.23
CA PRO A 92 0.29 -10.01 -7.62
C PRO A 92 -0.28 -11.34 -7.17
N ASN A 93 -1.51 -11.33 -6.66
CA ASN A 93 -2.21 -12.50 -6.11
C ASN A 93 -1.41 -13.26 -5.03
N GLY A 94 -0.47 -12.58 -4.37
CA GLY A 94 0.28 -13.11 -3.24
C GLY A 94 -0.56 -13.21 -1.97
N PRO A 95 0.06 -13.52 -0.83
CA PRO A 95 -0.66 -13.56 0.43
C PRO A 95 -1.17 -12.17 0.84
N PRO A 96 -2.37 -12.09 1.48
CA PRO A 96 -2.85 -10.86 2.09
C PRO A 96 -1.84 -10.33 3.11
N HIS A 97 -1.60 -9.03 3.08
CA HIS A 97 -0.52 -8.40 3.83
C HIS A 97 -0.87 -7.03 4.38
N THR A 98 -0.10 -6.58 5.36
CA THR A 98 -0.08 -5.21 5.89
C THR A 98 1.22 -4.98 6.66
N LEU A 99 1.57 -3.71 6.89
CA LEU A 99 2.66 -3.31 7.79
C LEU A 99 2.08 -2.72 9.08
N LEU A 100 2.71 -3.06 10.20
CA LEU A 100 2.41 -2.52 11.52
C LEU A 100 3.65 -1.78 12.03
N ALA A 101 3.51 -0.49 12.31
CA ALA A 101 4.59 0.29 12.89
C ALA A 101 4.85 -0.10 14.36
N GLY A 102 6.11 -0.21 14.69
CA GLY A 102 6.57 -0.37 16.08
C GLY A 102 6.56 0.94 16.86
N ASP A 103 7.18 0.94 18.05
CA ASP A 103 7.15 2.08 18.99
C ASP A 103 7.82 3.35 18.45
N ALA A 104 8.75 3.22 17.52
CA ALA A 104 9.42 4.35 16.87
C ALA A 104 8.69 4.87 15.62
N GLY A 105 7.53 4.30 15.29
CA GLY A 105 6.88 4.52 13.99
C GLY A 105 7.59 3.77 12.86
N LEU A 106 7.13 3.97 11.63
CA LEU A 106 7.67 3.33 10.45
C LEU A 106 7.63 4.28 9.25
N THR A 107 8.77 4.53 8.64
CA THR A 107 8.86 5.28 7.40
C THR A 107 9.30 4.36 6.27
N VAL A 108 8.52 4.28 5.20
CA VAL A 108 8.81 3.43 4.04
C VAL A 108 8.65 4.17 2.72
N LEU A 109 9.49 3.81 1.74
CA LEU A 109 9.20 4.04 0.33
C LEU A 109 8.46 2.83 -0.23
N VAL A 110 7.45 3.09 -1.02
CA VAL A 110 6.68 2.08 -1.73
C VAL A 110 6.80 2.34 -3.22
N PHE A 111 7.23 1.33 -3.93
CA PHE A 111 7.24 1.28 -5.39
C PHE A 111 6.12 0.33 -5.80
N ASP A 112 5.25 0.78 -6.67
CA ASP A 112 4.14 -0.04 -7.18
C ASP A 112 4.08 0.03 -8.71
N SER A 113 3.66 -1.09 -9.31
CA SER A 113 3.42 -1.18 -10.74
C SER A 113 1.95 -0.89 -11.08
N GLY A 114 1.31 -0.03 -10.28
CA GLY A 114 -0.12 0.22 -10.32
C GLY A 114 -0.67 0.56 -11.69
N SER A 115 -1.89 0.10 -11.92
CA SER A 115 -2.72 0.54 -13.04
C SER A 115 -4.08 1.00 -12.52
N GLU A 116 -4.75 1.88 -13.25
CA GLU A 116 -6.12 2.33 -12.91
C GLU A 116 -7.13 1.17 -12.90
N SER A 117 -6.82 0.07 -13.58
CA SER A 117 -7.62 -1.15 -13.62
C SER A 117 -7.27 -2.16 -12.52
N SER A 118 -6.30 -1.87 -11.68
CA SER A 118 -5.87 -2.81 -10.65
C SER A 118 -6.99 -3.11 -9.65
N LEU A 119 -7.12 -4.39 -9.35
CA LEU A 119 -8.03 -4.89 -8.33
C LEU A 119 -7.29 -5.00 -7.00
N CYS A 120 -7.91 -4.50 -5.94
CA CYS A 120 -7.40 -4.65 -4.58
C CYS A 120 -8.45 -5.32 -3.72
N PHE A 121 -8.09 -6.47 -3.14
CA PHE A 121 -8.97 -7.26 -2.28
C PHE A 121 -8.67 -6.98 -0.81
N LEU A 122 -9.70 -6.74 -0.02
CA LEU A 122 -9.63 -6.61 1.43
C LEU A 122 -10.37 -7.80 2.06
N PRO A 123 -9.71 -8.95 2.24
CA PRO A 123 -10.38 -10.19 2.63
C PRO A 123 -11.04 -10.13 4.01
N ARG A 124 -10.48 -9.36 4.95
CA ARG A 124 -11.07 -9.18 6.29
C ARG A 124 -12.30 -8.26 6.29
N ALA A 125 -12.34 -7.32 5.36
CA ALA A 125 -13.49 -6.42 5.17
C ALA A 125 -14.55 -7.03 4.25
N GLY A 126 -14.25 -8.14 3.56
CA GLY A 126 -15.18 -8.78 2.62
C GLY A 126 -15.49 -7.91 1.41
N VAL A 127 -14.57 -7.04 0.98
CA VAL A 127 -14.77 -6.12 -0.15
C VAL A 127 -13.59 -6.13 -1.10
N MET A 128 -13.83 -5.68 -2.31
CA MET A 128 -12.84 -5.49 -3.35
C MET A 128 -12.94 -4.06 -3.91
N TRP A 129 -11.80 -3.43 -4.12
CA TRP A 129 -11.72 -2.24 -4.95
C TRP A 129 -11.61 -2.64 -6.42
N ALA A 130 -12.57 -2.22 -7.21
CA ALA A 130 -12.58 -2.40 -8.66
C ALA A 130 -12.82 -1.02 -9.28
N GLY A 131 -11.78 -0.29 -9.53
CA GLY A 131 -11.69 1.10 -9.88
C GLY A 131 -12.89 1.71 -10.62
N PRO A 132 -13.61 2.65 -10.06
CA PRO A 132 -13.43 3.36 -8.79
C PRO A 132 -14.45 2.96 -7.71
N ARG A 133 -14.82 1.70 -7.60
CA ARG A 133 -15.92 1.24 -6.74
C ARG A 133 -15.48 0.16 -5.75
N TRP A 134 -16.08 0.17 -4.57
CA TRP A 134 -16.03 -0.94 -3.63
C TRP A 134 -17.14 -1.94 -3.94
N VAL A 135 -16.78 -3.22 -4.06
CA VAL A 135 -17.70 -4.31 -4.38
C VAL A 135 -17.64 -5.35 -3.27
N PRO A 136 -18.79 -5.77 -2.67
CA PRO A 136 -18.81 -6.87 -1.72
C PRO A 136 -18.37 -8.18 -2.36
N LEU A 137 -17.55 -8.98 -1.63
CA LEU A 137 -17.04 -10.27 -2.10
C LEU A 137 -18.04 -11.42 -1.90
N ASP A 138 -19.02 -11.25 -1.02
CA ASP A 138 -20.06 -12.23 -0.68
C ASP A 138 -21.30 -12.15 -1.55
N ALA A 139 -21.34 -11.22 -2.51
CA ALA A 139 -22.44 -11.15 -3.45
C ALA A 139 -22.52 -12.45 -4.27
N PRO A 140 -23.71 -13.08 -4.38
CA PRO A 140 -23.87 -14.30 -5.15
C PRO A 140 -23.41 -14.09 -6.59
N HIS A 141 -22.50 -14.93 -7.05
CA HIS A 141 -22.05 -14.87 -8.44
C HIS A 141 -23.16 -15.42 -9.35
N PRO A 142 -23.65 -14.66 -10.34
CA PRO A 142 -24.76 -15.09 -11.18
C PRO A 142 -24.51 -16.38 -11.92
N PHE A 143 -23.24 -16.72 -12.20
CA PHE A 143 -22.87 -17.99 -12.86
C PHE A 143 -22.70 -19.18 -11.89
N ARG A 144 -22.87 -18.99 -10.59
CA ARG A 144 -22.85 -20.09 -9.60
C ARG A 144 -24.26 -20.56 -9.21
N ALA A 145 -25.28 -19.95 -9.78
CA ALA A 145 -26.68 -20.32 -9.56
C ALA A 145 -27.21 -21.34 -10.58
N GLU A 146 -26.37 -21.84 -11.49
CA GLU A 146 -26.66 -22.88 -12.44
C GLU A 146 -26.18 -24.26 -11.97
#